data_986baab31627ef48111e9a7cc254f2ef
#
_entry.id   986baab31627ef48111e9a7cc254f2ef
#
_cell.length_a   1.000
_cell.length_b   1.000
_cell.length_c   1.000
_cell.angle_alpha   90.00
_cell.angle_beta   90.00
_cell.angle_gamma   90.00
#
_symmetry.space_group_name_H-M   'P 1'
#
loop_
_entity.id
_entity.type
_entity.pdbx_description
1 polymer ?
#
loop_
_entity_poly.entity_id
_entity_poly.type
_entity_poly.pdbx_seq_one_letter_code
_entity_poly.pdbx_strand_id
1 'polypeptide(L)'
;RYEHSGSLLGLERVRAMELTDSHIFLREDQLRDELERGFNLIQETLTKFNIEIDYIELALHDPNNLEKYHGDKELWGKSEQILKDFLDTKGVKYVAMEGEAAFYGPKIDVQIKTALGHQITVSTIQLDFLLPERFELSYIDSNNEKVQPIMIHRGLIGTYERFISVLLEQTKGDLPMWLAPMVQLTLQMNFMRR
;
A
#
# COMPACT_ATOMS: atom_id res chain seq x y z
N ARG A 1 -7.90 2.82 14.91
CA ARG A 1 -7.00 3.41 15.89
C ARG A 1 -7.45 4.83 16.24
N TYR A 2 -7.55 5.16 17.52
CA TYR A 2 -7.93 6.51 17.95
C TYR A 2 -6.73 7.46 17.81
N GLU A 3 -6.90 8.54 17.06
CA GLU A 3 -5.91 9.61 16.94
C GLU A 3 -6.23 10.74 17.92
N HIS A 4 -5.22 11.14 18.73
CA HIS A 4 -5.35 12.28 19.64
C HIS A 4 -5.43 13.60 18.87
N SER A 5 -6.13 14.60 19.41
CA SER A 5 -6.35 15.88 18.72
C SER A 5 -5.05 16.57 18.29
N GLY A 6 -3.97 16.45 19.08
CA GLY A 6 -2.67 17.01 18.73
C GLY A 6 -1.91 16.35 17.59
N SER A 7 -2.37 15.17 17.12
CA SER A 7 -1.77 14.45 15.99
C SER A 7 -2.55 14.61 14.69
N LEU A 8 -3.68 15.31 14.70
CA LEU A 8 -4.50 15.53 13.50
C LEU A 8 -3.87 16.61 12.61
N LEU A 9 -3.91 16.39 11.28
CA LEU A 9 -3.35 17.29 10.29
C LEU A 9 -4.24 17.33 9.04
N GLY A 10 -5.28 18.18 9.07
CA GLY A 10 -6.20 18.32 7.94
C GLY A 10 -6.69 16.97 7.41
N LEU A 11 -6.69 16.80 6.09
CA LEU A 11 -7.02 15.52 5.43
C LEU A 11 -5.86 14.53 5.43
N GLU A 12 -4.64 14.98 5.64
CA GLU A 12 -3.45 14.11 5.66
C GLU A 12 -3.50 13.12 6.85
N ARG A 13 -4.02 13.58 8.00
CA ARG A 13 -4.17 12.74 9.19
C ARG A 13 -5.47 13.02 9.92
N VAL A 14 -6.47 12.23 9.62
CA VAL A 14 -7.84 12.36 10.14
C VAL A 14 -8.12 11.34 11.25
N ARG A 15 -9.24 11.53 11.96
CA ARG A 15 -9.68 10.63 13.02
C ARG A 15 -10.51 9.46 12.50
N ALA A 16 -11.34 9.69 11.49
CA ALA A 16 -12.12 8.67 10.79
C ALA A 16 -11.71 8.65 9.32
N MET A 17 -11.47 7.47 8.74
CA MET A 17 -10.94 7.32 7.39
C MET A 17 -11.46 6.04 6.73
N GLU A 18 -11.46 6.05 5.40
CA GLU A 18 -11.69 4.85 4.60
C GLU A 18 -10.39 4.42 3.90
N LEU A 19 -10.03 3.15 4.09
CA LEU A 19 -8.85 2.54 3.49
C LEU A 19 -9.21 1.88 2.15
N THR A 20 -8.33 2.04 1.18
CA THR A 20 -8.36 1.28 -0.08
C THR A 20 -7.58 -0.02 0.07
N ASP A 21 -7.93 -0.80 1.07
CA ASP A 21 -7.25 -2.05 1.39
C ASP A 21 -7.94 -3.25 0.72
N SER A 22 -7.15 -4.26 0.39
CA SER A 22 -7.63 -5.52 -0.15
C SER A 22 -6.81 -6.67 0.41
N HIS A 23 -7.49 -7.80 0.65
CA HIS A 23 -6.88 -9.02 1.14
C HIS A 23 -6.89 -10.06 0.01
N ILE A 24 -5.72 -10.53 -0.37
CA ILE A 24 -5.52 -11.47 -1.47
C ILE A 24 -5.02 -12.77 -0.86
N PHE A 25 -5.79 -13.85 -1.04
CA PHE A 25 -5.43 -15.20 -0.59
C PHE A 25 -4.91 -15.99 -1.78
N LEU A 26 -3.74 -16.62 -1.62
CA LEU A 26 -3.04 -17.26 -2.73
C LEU A 26 -2.22 -18.46 -2.28
N ARG A 27 -1.88 -19.33 -3.23
CA ARG A 27 -0.89 -20.39 -3.04
C ARG A 27 0.53 -19.81 -3.17
N GLU A 28 1.51 -20.52 -2.62
CA GLU A 28 2.92 -20.09 -2.66
C GLU A 28 3.44 -19.89 -4.09
N ASP A 29 3.03 -20.77 -5.03
CA ASP A 29 3.42 -20.68 -6.44
C ASP A 29 2.86 -19.45 -7.18
N GLN A 30 1.82 -18.81 -6.64
CA GLN A 30 1.19 -17.61 -7.20
C GLN A 30 1.77 -16.30 -6.63
N LEU A 31 2.59 -16.38 -5.58
CA LEU A 31 3.02 -15.21 -4.82
C LEU A 31 3.74 -14.18 -5.69
N ARG A 32 4.66 -14.62 -6.54
CA ARG A 32 5.41 -13.72 -7.43
C ARG A 32 4.52 -12.97 -8.41
N ASP A 33 3.57 -13.69 -9.04
CA ASP A 33 2.65 -13.10 -10.02
C ASP A 33 1.72 -12.08 -9.36
N GLU A 34 1.26 -12.36 -8.13
CA GLU A 34 0.39 -11.42 -7.40
C GLU A 34 1.15 -10.20 -6.87
N LEU A 35 2.40 -10.36 -6.45
CA LEU A 35 3.27 -9.22 -6.14
C LEU A 35 3.45 -8.33 -7.37
N GLU A 36 3.69 -8.92 -8.54
CA GLU A 36 3.85 -8.19 -9.79
C GLU A 36 2.57 -7.46 -10.20
N ARG A 37 1.42 -8.12 -10.14
CA ARG A 37 0.11 -7.51 -10.43
C ARG A 37 -0.18 -6.35 -9.48
N GLY A 38 0.02 -6.56 -8.18
CA GLY A 38 -0.19 -5.55 -7.15
C GLY A 38 0.69 -4.33 -7.36
N PHE A 39 1.97 -4.54 -7.61
CA PHE A 39 2.94 -3.47 -7.83
C PHE A 39 2.65 -2.68 -9.12
N ASN A 40 2.36 -3.37 -10.22
CA ASN A 40 2.00 -2.74 -11.49
C ASN A 40 0.73 -1.90 -11.33
N LEU A 41 -0.30 -2.42 -10.64
CA LEU A 41 -1.54 -1.69 -10.39
C LEU A 41 -1.29 -0.40 -9.59
N ILE A 42 -0.42 -0.44 -8.59
CA ILE A 42 -0.01 0.76 -7.83
C ILE A 42 0.66 1.77 -8.76
N GLN A 43 1.65 1.35 -9.54
CA GLN A 43 2.37 2.23 -10.47
C GLN A 43 1.43 2.86 -11.51
N GLU A 44 0.57 2.06 -12.13
CA GLU A 44 -0.42 2.55 -13.11
C GLU A 44 -1.38 3.56 -12.48
N THR A 45 -1.84 3.28 -11.25
CA THR A 45 -2.75 4.17 -10.54
C THR A 45 -2.09 5.51 -10.24
N LEU A 46 -0.91 5.51 -9.62
CA LEU A 46 -0.19 6.75 -9.31
C LEU A 46 0.14 7.55 -10.58
N THR A 47 0.53 6.87 -11.65
CA THR A 47 0.78 7.50 -12.95
C THR A 47 -0.46 8.20 -13.51
N LYS A 48 -1.67 7.57 -13.42
CA LYS A 48 -2.93 8.19 -13.88
C LYS A 48 -3.28 9.47 -13.13
N PHE A 49 -2.87 9.57 -11.88
CA PHE A 49 -3.04 10.78 -11.06
C PHE A 49 -1.85 11.73 -11.14
N ASN A 50 -0.84 11.41 -11.97
CA ASN A 50 0.40 12.18 -12.10
C ASN A 50 1.13 12.36 -10.75
N ILE A 51 1.10 11.32 -9.91
CA ILE A 51 1.80 11.28 -8.63
C ILE A 51 3.12 10.56 -8.84
N GLU A 52 4.22 11.25 -8.57
CA GLU A 52 5.57 10.70 -8.67
C GLU A 52 5.93 9.92 -7.40
N ILE A 53 6.51 8.73 -7.59
CA ILE A 53 7.07 7.93 -6.49
C ILE A 53 8.43 8.54 -6.12
N ASP A 54 8.58 8.90 -4.84
CA ASP A 54 9.85 9.43 -4.31
C ASP A 54 10.86 8.27 -4.13
N TYR A 55 10.47 7.24 -3.40
CA TYR A 55 11.23 6.00 -3.29
C TYR A 55 10.34 4.81 -2.88
N ILE A 56 10.89 3.62 -3.05
CA ILE A 56 10.30 2.38 -2.54
C ILE A 56 11.04 2.00 -1.27
N GLU A 57 10.29 1.65 -0.24
CA GLU A 57 10.81 1.16 1.03
C GLU A 57 10.53 -0.34 1.16
N LEU A 58 11.57 -1.12 1.45
CA LEU A 58 11.44 -2.51 1.87
C LEU A 58 11.57 -2.55 3.39
N ALA A 59 10.44 -2.67 4.08
CA ALA A 59 10.38 -2.69 5.52
C ALA A 59 10.61 -4.12 6.05
N LEU A 60 11.69 -4.27 6.82
CA LEU A 60 12.18 -5.50 7.38
C LEU A 60 11.93 -5.56 8.89
N HIS A 61 11.95 -6.76 9.47
CA HIS A 61 11.88 -6.90 10.92
C HIS A 61 13.15 -6.35 11.60
N ASP A 62 13.04 -6.07 12.91
CA ASP A 62 14.21 -5.77 13.75
C ASP A 62 14.84 -7.09 14.23
N PRO A 63 16.05 -7.45 13.77
CA PRO A 63 16.70 -8.70 14.16
C PRO A 63 17.06 -8.77 15.64
N ASN A 64 17.07 -7.63 16.34
CA ASN A 64 17.37 -7.52 17.76
C ASN A 64 16.13 -7.61 18.65
N ASN A 65 14.92 -7.56 18.08
CA ASN A 65 13.66 -7.53 18.83
C ASN A 65 12.62 -8.49 18.22
N LEU A 66 12.97 -9.77 18.12
CA LEU A 66 12.10 -10.78 17.50
C LEU A 66 10.79 -11.00 18.24
N GLU A 67 10.73 -10.71 19.55
CA GLU A 67 9.50 -10.85 20.34
C GLU A 67 8.33 -9.97 19.85
N LYS A 68 8.65 -8.91 19.13
CA LYS A 68 7.65 -8.01 18.51
C LYS A 68 6.94 -8.67 17.31
N TYR A 69 7.53 -9.71 16.71
CA TYR A 69 7.14 -10.24 15.42
C TYR A 69 6.57 -11.65 15.53
N HIS A 70 5.55 -11.94 14.71
CA HIS A 70 4.97 -13.28 14.64
C HIS A 70 5.85 -14.23 13.80
N GLY A 71 5.95 -15.50 14.23
CA GLY A 71 6.77 -16.51 13.56
C GLY A 71 8.21 -16.53 14.03
N ASP A 72 9.02 -17.31 13.34
CA ASP A 72 10.43 -17.52 13.66
C ASP A 72 11.37 -16.82 12.66
N LYS A 73 12.67 -16.91 12.91
CA LYS A 73 13.71 -16.32 12.05
C LYS A 73 13.72 -16.88 10.63
N GLU A 74 13.37 -18.13 10.46
CA GLU A 74 13.39 -18.79 9.14
C GLU A 74 12.25 -18.24 8.26
N LEU A 75 11.05 -18.13 8.83
CA LEU A 75 9.88 -17.52 8.17
C LEU A 75 10.18 -16.10 7.74
N TRP A 76 10.75 -15.28 8.63
CA TRP A 76 11.12 -13.89 8.32
C TRP A 76 12.18 -13.81 7.23
N GLY A 77 13.27 -14.59 7.37
CA GLY A 77 14.33 -14.63 6.36
C GLY A 77 13.83 -15.02 4.97
N LYS A 78 12.98 -16.06 4.88
CA LYS A 78 12.37 -16.50 3.62
C LYS A 78 11.49 -15.40 3.03
N SER A 79 10.65 -14.79 3.84
CA SER A 79 9.65 -13.79 3.41
C SER A 79 10.28 -12.49 2.93
N GLU A 80 11.25 -12.00 3.67
CA GLU A 80 12.01 -10.81 3.30
C GLU A 80 12.82 -11.03 2.02
N GLN A 81 13.40 -12.23 1.87
CA GLN A 81 14.13 -12.58 0.67
C GLN A 81 13.22 -12.61 -0.57
N ILE A 82 12.00 -13.11 -0.44
CA ILE A 82 11.02 -13.10 -1.55
C ILE A 82 10.73 -11.67 -2.02
N LEU A 83 10.47 -10.73 -1.09
CA LEU A 83 10.20 -9.33 -1.45
C LEU A 83 11.43 -8.66 -2.05
N LYS A 84 12.61 -8.95 -1.51
CA LYS A 84 13.89 -8.47 -2.04
C LYS A 84 14.12 -8.96 -3.46
N ASP A 85 14.03 -10.26 -3.69
CA ASP A 85 14.22 -10.88 -5.00
C ASP A 85 13.21 -10.34 -6.04
N PHE A 86 11.99 -10.07 -5.60
CA PHE A 86 10.98 -9.43 -6.43
C PHE A 86 11.41 -8.03 -6.88
N LEU A 87 11.82 -7.15 -5.95
CA LEU A 87 12.27 -5.79 -6.25
C LEU A 87 13.53 -5.77 -7.11
N ASP A 88 14.50 -6.64 -6.79
CA ASP A 88 15.76 -6.78 -7.55
C ASP A 88 15.47 -7.25 -9.00
N THR A 89 14.59 -8.23 -9.18
CA THR A 89 14.19 -8.72 -10.51
C THR A 89 13.46 -7.66 -11.34
N LYS A 90 12.64 -6.83 -10.67
CA LYS A 90 11.97 -5.68 -11.30
C LYS A 90 12.94 -4.54 -11.66
N GLY A 91 14.15 -4.56 -11.15
CA GLY A 91 15.13 -3.47 -11.32
C GLY A 91 14.73 -2.18 -10.62
N VAL A 92 13.87 -2.27 -9.58
CA VAL A 92 13.39 -1.13 -8.82
C VAL A 92 14.40 -0.79 -7.73
N LYS A 93 14.82 0.47 -7.66
CA LYS A 93 15.64 0.95 -6.55
C LYS A 93 14.78 1.09 -5.30
N TYR A 94 15.26 0.56 -4.18
CA TYR A 94 14.58 0.63 -2.90
C TYR A 94 15.54 0.90 -1.75
N VAL A 95 14.99 1.32 -0.62
CA VAL A 95 15.71 1.49 0.65
C VAL A 95 15.21 0.40 1.60
N ALA A 96 16.12 -0.41 2.13
CA ALA A 96 15.78 -1.39 3.15
C ALA A 96 15.81 -0.73 4.53
N MET A 97 14.71 -0.89 5.29
CA MET A 97 14.52 -0.28 6.61
C MET A 97 14.22 -1.36 7.64
N GLU A 98 15.18 -1.63 8.53
CA GLU A 98 15.01 -2.55 9.65
C GLU A 98 14.10 -1.94 10.74
N GLY A 99 13.24 -2.78 11.31
CA GLY A 99 12.32 -2.36 12.38
C GLY A 99 10.98 -1.77 11.91
N GLU A 100 10.83 -1.48 10.62
CA GLU A 100 9.64 -0.86 10.02
C GLU A 100 8.59 -1.87 9.52
N ALA A 101 8.91 -3.17 9.54
CA ALA A 101 7.94 -4.21 9.20
C ALA A 101 6.74 -4.24 10.15
N ALA A 102 5.59 -4.68 9.64
CA ALA A 102 4.46 -5.03 10.49
C ALA A 102 4.80 -6.26 11.35
N PHE A 103 4.15 -6.40 12.50
CA PHE A 103 4.42 -7.54 13.39
C PHE A 103 4.02 -8.90 12.78
N TYR A 104 3.23 -8.90 11.72
CA TYR A 104 2.72 -10.08 11.01
C TYR A 104 3.45 -10.40 9.71
N GLY A 105 4.33 -9.54 9.24
CA GLY A 105 5.11 -9.78 8.03
C GLY A 105 5.82 -8.56 7.46
N PRO A 106 6.77 -8.78 6.54
CA PRO A 106 7.48 -7.71 5.84
C PRO A 106 6.59 -7.03 4.80
N LYS A 107 6.98 -5.82 4.38
CA LYS A 107 6.18 -5.02 3.45
C LYS A 107 7.01 -4.19 2.50
N ILE A 108 6.42 -3.89 1.35
CA ILE A 108 6.88 -2.88 0.40
C ILE A 108 5.98 -1.67 0.56
N ASP A 109 6.55 -0.53 0.95
CA ASP A 109 5.85 0.74 1.06
C ASP A 109 6.27 1.67 -0.08
N VAL A 110 5.29 2.31 -0.70
CA VAL A 110 5.51 3.31 -1.76
C VAL A 110 5.42 4.68 -1.12
N GLN A 111 6.56 5.36 -1.09
CA GLN A 111 6.72 6.68 -0.51
C GLN A 111 6.58 7.75 -1.59
N ILE A 112 5.81 8.78 -1.29
CA ILE A 112 5.69 9.98 -2.13
C ILE A 112 6.05 11.22 -1.31
N LYS A 113 6.36 12.30 -2.01
CA LYS A 113 6.58 13.60 -1.41
C LYS A 113 5.43 14.52 -1.76
N THR A 114 4.76 15.05 -0.73
CA THR A 114 3.67 16.02 -0.94
C THR A 114 4.21 17.35 -1.48
N ALA A 115 3.34 18.20 -2.01
CA ALA A 115 3.72 19.54 -2.47
C ALA A 115 4.32 20.41 -1.36
N LEU A 116 3.96 20.14 -0.10
CA LEU A 116 4.52 20.80 1.08
C LEU A 116 5.84 20.19 1.55
N GLY A 117 6.31 19.14 0.88
CA GLY A 117 7.58 18.47 1.19
C GLY A 117 7.50 17.37 2.24
N HIS A 118 6.31 17.00 2.71
CA HIS A 118 6.14 15.88 3.64
C HIS A 118 6.31 14.54 2.90
N GLN A 119 7.01 13.60 3.51
CA GLN A 119 7.06 12.22 3.04
C GLN A 119 5.91 11.43 3.65
N ILE A 120 5.17 10.73 2.80
CA ILE A 120 4.05 9.89 3.23
C ILE A 120 4.02 8.58 2.45
N THR A 121 3.66 7.51 3.14
CA THR A 121 3.32 6.24 2.50
C THR A 121 1.94 6.36 1.87
N VAL A 122 1.87 6.15 0.55
CA VAL A 122 0.60 6.21 -0.19
C VAL A 122 0.07 4.84 -0.54
N SER A 123 0.94 3.87 -0.79
CA SER A 123 0.55 2.51 -1.15
C SER A 123 1.43 1.51 -0.42
N THR A 124 0.91 0.30 -0.22
CA THR A 124 1.65 -0.76 0.47
C THR A 124 1.26 -2.14 -0.05
N ILE A 125 2.22 -3.06 -0.07
CA ILE A 125 2.03 -4.49 -0.27
C ILE A 125 2.68 -5.19 0.92
N GLN A 126 1.89 -5.91 1.71
CA GLN A 126 2.34 -6.55 2.96
C GLN A 126 2.06 -8.04 2.91
N LEU A 127 3.04 -8.84 3.27
CA LEU A 127 2.83 -10.26 3.52
C LEU A 127 2.27 -10.45 4.93
N ASP A 128 1.34 -11.39 5.09
CA ASP A 128 0.73 -11.72 6.38
C ASP A 128 0.72 -13.23 6.59
N PHE A 129 1.42 -13.67 7.60
CA PHE A 129 1.49 -15.06 8.01
C PHE A 129 0.67 -15.36 9.26
N LEU A 130 0.22 -14.31 9.96
CA LEU A 130 -0.49 -14.42 11.23
C LEU A 130 -1.98 -14.70 11.03
N LEU A 131 -2.66 -13.91 10.17
CA LEU A 131 -4.10 -14.07 10.01
C LEU A 131 -4.51 -15.39 9.38
N PRO A 132 -3.82 -15.91 8.32
CA PRO A 132 -4.11 -17.25 7.82
C PRO A 132 -4.01 -18.33 8.88
N GLU A 133 -3.02 -18.26 9.77
CA GLU A 133 -2.86 -19.19 10.89
C GLU A 133 -3.96 -19.02 11.94
N ARG A 134 -4.20 -17.79 12.42
CA ARG A 134 -5.19 -17.49 13.46
C ARG A 134 -6.62 -17.83 13.08
N PHE A 135 -6.96 -17.70 11.80
CA PHE A 135 -8.28 -18.06 11.28
C PHE A 135 -8.34 -19.49 10.77
N GLU A 136 -7.26 -20.28 10.96
CA GLU A 136 -7.17 -21.67 10.50
C GLU A 136 -7.56 -21.83 9.02
N LEU A 137 -7.17 -20.84 8.20
CA LEU A 137 -7.50 -20.81 6.78
C LEU A 137 -6.78 -21.96 6.07
N SER A 138 -7.49 -22.66 5.22
CA SER A 138 -6.91 -23.73 4.42
C SER A 138 -7.63 -23.87 3.08
N TYR A 139 -6.89 -24.35 2.09
CA TYR A 139 -7.44 -24.84 0.83
C TYR A 139 -7.00 -26.29 0.61
N ILE A 140 -7.66 -26.96 -0.32
CA ILE A 140 -7.26 -28.32 -0.73
C ILE A 140 -6.39 -28.19 -1.97
N ASP A 141 -5.16 -28.67 -1.89
CA ASP A 141 -4.21 -28.65 -2.99
C ASP A 141 -4.46 -29.78 -4.03
N SER A 142 -3.62 -29.87 -5.05
CA SER A 142 -3.70 -30.91 -6.09
C SER A 142 -3.44 -32.32 -5.59
N ASN A 143 -2.84 -32.47 -4.41
CA ASN A 143 -2.56 -33.76 -3.75
C ASN A 143 -3.68 -34.16 -2.76
N ASN A 144 -4.77 -33.37 -2.72
CA ASN A 144 -5.87 -33.52 -1.78
C ASN A 144 -5.46 -33.32 -0.32
N GLU A 145 -4.45 -32.48 -0.09
CA GLU A 145 -3.96 -32.10 1.24
C GLU A 145 -4.46 -30.71 1.64
N LYS A 146 -4.67 -30.50 2.95
CA LYS A 146 -4.98 -29.20 3.49
C LYS A 146 -3.70 -28.35 3.59
N VAL A 147 -3.67 -27.24 2.90
CA VAL A 147 -2.54 -26.30 2.88
C VAL A 147 -3.01 -24.92 3.33
N GLN A 148 -2.21 -24.24 4.14
CA GLN A 148 -2.48 -22.85 4.53
C GLN A 148 -2.19 -21.89 3.36
N PRO A 149 -3.08 -20.95 3.04
CA PRO A 149 -2.80 -19.92 2.03
C PRO A 149 -1.82 -18.88 2.57
N ILE A 150 -1.13 -18.21 1.66
CA ILE A 150 -0.46 -16.95 1.94
C ILE A 150 -1.47 -15.82 1.79
N MET A 151 -1.33 -14.75 2.57
CA MET A 151 -2.15 -13.56 2.45
C MET A 151 -1.30 -12.33 2.16
N ILE A 152 -1.77 -11.52 1.21
CA ILE A 152 -1.23 -10.20 0.92
C ILE A 152 -2.28 -9.16 1.28
N HIS A 153 -1.91 -8.17 2.08
CA HIS A 153 -2.63 -6.91 2.19
C HIS A 153 -2.11 -5.94 1.14
N ARG A 154 -2.99 -5.29 0.40
CA ARG A 154 -2.61 -4.29 -0.58
C ARG A 154 -3.42 -3.02 -0.37
N GLY A 155 -2.77 -1.97 0.12
CA GLY A 155 -3.29 -0.62 0.14
C GLY A 155 -2.95 0.09 -1.17
N LEU A 156 -3.96 0.37 -2.01
CA LEU A 156 -3.73 0.91 -3.35
C LEU A 156 -3.32 2.39 -3.33
N ILE A 157 -4.08 3.21 -2.61
CA ILE A 157 -3.85 4.66 -2.45
C ILE A 157 -3.94 5.10 -0.98
N GLY A 158 -3.79 4.17 -0.06
CA GLY A 158 -3.93 4.40 1.37
C GLY A 158 -5.36 4.76 1.77
N THR A 159 -5.55 5.92 2.39
CA THR A 159 -6.89 6.44 2.71
C THR A 159 -7.36 7.41 1.65
N TYR A 160 -8.66 7.45 1.37
CA TYR A 160 -9.23 8.43 0.44
C TYR A 160 -8.95 9.85 0.88
N GLU A 161 -9.06 10.15 2.17
CA GLU A 161 -8.86 11.49 2.72
C GLU A 161 -7.44 11.99 2.47
N ARG A 162 -6.42 11.17 2.78
CA ARG A 162 -5.02 11.52 2.53
C ARG A 162 -4.73 11.65 1.03
N PHE A 163 -5.27 10.75 0.22
CA PHE A 163 -5.07 10.80 -1.22
C PHE A 163 -5.70 12.05 -1.85
N ILE A 164 -6.90 12.44 -1.40
CA ILE A 164 -7.54 13.70 -1.81
C ILE A 164 -6.68 14.90 -1.39
N SER A 165 -6.08 14.89 -0.18
CA SER A 165 -5.15 15.94 0.25
C SER A 165 -3.99 16.09 -0.73
N VAL A 166 -3.34 14.98 -1.08
CA VAL A 166 -2.22 14.97 -2.05
C VAL A 166 -2.65 15.55 -3.39
N LEU A 167 -3.81 15.13 -3.92
CA LEU A 167 -4.33 15.63 -5.20
C LEU A 167 -4.62 17.13 -5.15
N LEU A 168 -5.28 17.61 -4.10
CA LEU A 168 -5.61 19.03 -3.95
C LEU A 168 -4.35 19.90 -3.82
N GLU A 169 -3.35 19.44 -3.08
CA GLU A 169 -2.08 20.14 -2.95
C GLU A 169 -1.32 20.18 -4.28
N GLN A 170 -1.24 19.05 -4.98
CA GLN A 170 -0.51 18.94 -6.23
C GLN A 170 -1.16 19.77 -7.35
N THR A 171 -2.48 19.74 -7.46
CA THR A 171 -3.25 20.44 -8.50
C THR A 171 -3.65 21.86 -8.12
N LYS A 172 -3.46 22.26 -6.85
CA LYS A 172 -3.98 23.52 -6.29
C LYS A 172 -5.49 23.66 -6.47
N GLY A 173 -6.20 22.52 -6.48
CA GLY A 173 -7.64 22.46 -6.72
C GLY A 173 -8.06 22.47 -8.19
N ASP A 174 -7.13 22.62 -9.14
CA ASP A 174 -7.40 22.50 -10.58
C ASP A 174 -7.39 21.01 -10.99
N LEU A 175 -8.48 20.34 -10.62
CA LEU A 175 -8.64 18.91 -10.86
C LEU A 175 -8.93 18.63 -12.35
N PRO A 176 -8.44 17.52 -12.91
CA PRO A 176 -8.80 17.14 -14.26
C PRO A 176 -10.32 16.92 -14.39
N MET A 177 -10.85 17.12 -15.59
CA MET A 177 -12.30 17.17 -15.85
C MET A 177 -13.04 15.91 -15.31
N TRP A 178 -12.44 14.76 -15.36
CA TRP A 178 -13.03 13.50 -14.88
C TRP A 178 -13.08 13.35 -13.35
N LEU A 179 -12.37 14.21 -12.61
CA LEU A 179 -12.38 14.28 -11.14
C LEU A 179 -13.08 15.54 -10.62
N ALA A 180 -13.27 16.54 -11.47
CA ALA A 180 -13.80 17.82 -11.05
C ALA A 180 -15.31 17.73 -10.73
N PRO A 181 -15.75 18.07 -9.50
CA PRO A 181 -17.16 17.95 -9.13
C PRO A 181 -18.08 18.97 -9.83
N MET A 182 -17.51 19.99 -10.49
CA MET A 182 -18.23 21.16 -11.02
C MET A 182 -18.25 21.26 -12.55
N VAL A 183 -17.93 20.19 -13.28
CA VAL A 183 -17.88 20.20 -14.76
C VAL A 183 -19.20 20.69 -15.38
N GLN A 184 -20.33 20.28 -14.82
CA GLN A 184 -21.66 20.62 -15.35
C GLN A 184 -21.99 22.11 -15.22
N LEU A 185 -21.56 22.77 -14.14
CA LEU A 185 -21.78 24.22 -13.91
C LEU A 185 -20.92 25.08 -14.82
N THR A 186 -19.71 24.71 -15.13
CA THR A 186 -18.81 25.45 -16.02
C THR A 186 -19.32 25.43 -17.45
N LEU A 187 -19.85 24.34 -17.95
CA LEU A 187 -20.46 24.23 -19.28
C LEU A 187 -21.74 25.06 -19.39
N GLN A 188 -22.63 25.09 -18.40
CA GLN A 188 -23.84 25.89 -18.39
C GLN A 188 -23.56 27.40 -18.36
N MET A 189 -22.57 27.85 -17.58
CA MET A 189 -22.21 29.28 -17.54
C MET A 189 -21.63 29.78 -18.85
N ASN A 190 -20.91 28.98 -19.62
CA ASN A 190 -20.40 29.36 -20.94
C ASN A 190 -21.49 29.45 -22.01
N PHE A 191 -22.58 28.70 -21.89
CA PHE A 191 -23.74 28.78 -22.78
C PHE A 191 -24.61 30.04 -22.53
N MET A 192 -24.64 30.56 -21.30
CA MET A 192 -25.40 31.78 -20.96
C MET A 192 -24.66 33.07 -21.27
N ARG A 193 -23.38 33.03 -21.63
CA ARG A 193 -22.58 34.23 -22.03
C ARG A 193 -22.46 34.44 -23.53
N ARG A 194 -23.17 33.67 -24.34
CA ARG A 194 -23.36 33.89 -25.77
C ARG A 194 -24.82 34.23 -26.03
#